data_4563b1c592ce90153c595a940992de7c
#
_entry.id   4563b1c592ce90153c595a940992de7c
#
_cell.length_a   1.000
_cell.length_b   1.000
_cell.length_c   1.000
_cell.angle_alpha   90.00
_cell.angle_beta   90.00
_cell.angle_gamma   90.00
#
_symmetry.space_group_name_H-M   'P 1'
#
loop_
_entity.id
_entity.type
_entity.pdbx_description
1 polymer ?
#
loop_
_entity_poly.entity_id
_entity_poly.type
_entity_poly.pdbx_seq_one_letter_code
_entity_poly.pdbx_strand_id
1 'polypeptide(L)'
;MKFHVVIPARYASTRFPGKPLADLGGKPMVVRVCERAAKSGAAAVHVATDDERIAAAVRAAGYSALMTRADHVSGTDRLAEAAKQLKLKDRDIVVNVQGDEPLIAPRLIRQVAGLLDKRRDAEVSTACHALHEGFDNPNVVKVVLDREGYALYFSRSRIPYPREEGGTCYRHAGIYGYRVGFLKKYARLKPAPLEKSEALEQLRVLWHGYRIAVAVSETEIPPGVDTPQDLEAVRRMIS
;
A
#
# COMPACT_ATOMS: atom_id res chain seq x y z
N MET A 1 5.34 -19.86 -1.00
CA MET A 1 5.61 -18.45 -1.35
C MET A 1 6.31 -17.78 -0.18
N LYS A 2 7.46 -17.14 -0.42
CA LYS A 2 8.20 -16.31 0.56
C LYS A 2 8.06 -14.85 0.14
N PHE A 3 7.63 -13.99 1.06
CA PHE A 3 7.52 -12.54 0.81
C PHE A 3 7.89 -11.75 2.08
N HIS A 4 8.28 -10.50 1.91
CA HIS A 4 8.57 -9.56 2.97
C HIS A 4 7.51 -8.47 2.99
N VAL A 5 7.21 -7.94 4.17
CA VAL A 5 6.41 -6.71 4.30
C VAL A 5 7.35 -5.56 4.64
N VAL A 6 7.20 -4.46 3.92
CA VAL A 6 7.86 -3.19 4.24
C VAL A 6 6.79 -2.14 4.46
N ILE A 7 6.87 -1.47 5.61
CA ILE A 7 5.94 -0.43 6.06
C ILE A 7 6.69 0.90 6.01
N PRO A 8 6.48 1.76 4.99
CA PRO A 8 7.05 3.09 5.00
C PRO A 8 6.35 3.94 6.06
N ALA A 9 7.12 4.63 6.88
CA ALA A 9 6.62 5.52 7.93
C ALA A 9 7.46 6.78 8.01
N ARG A 10 6.83 7.96 7.88
CA ARG A 10 7.47 9.27 8.01
C ARG A 10 6.89 10.01 9.20
N TYR A 11 7.74 10.72 9.93
CA TYR A 11 7.26 11.60 11.00
C TYR A 11 6.59 12.86 10.44
N ALA A 12 7.20 13.43 9.41
CA ALA A 12 6.69 14.62 8.75
C ALA A 12 5.46 14.29 7.89
N SER A 13 4.29 14.64 8.40
CA SER A 13 3.01 14.61 7.71
C SER A 13 2.35 15.98 7.86
N THR A 14 1.88 16.58 6.77
CA THR A 14 1.26 17.91 6.80
C THR A 14 -0.09 17.92 7.50
N ARG A 15 -0.88 16.87 7.32
CA ARG A 15 -2.24 16.74 7.89
C ARG A 15 -2.23 16.22 9.33
N PHE A 16 -1.27 15.40 9.70
CA PHE A 16 -1.17 14.78 11.02
C PHE A 16 0.30 14.49 11.36
N PRO A 17 1.07 15.50 11.86
CA PRO A 17 2.47 15.33 12.27
C PRO A 17 2.61 14.26 13.36
N GLY A 18 3.62 13.40 13.22
CA GLY A 18 3.84 12.31 14.19
C GLY A 18 2.84 11.16 14.12
N LYS A 19 1.98 11.13 13.10
CA LYS A 19 0.96 10.10 12.87
C LYS A 19 1.39 8.66 13.18
N PRO A 20 2.57 8.16 12.74
CA PRO A 20 2.99 6.78 13.04
C PRO A 20 3.16 6.48 14.53
N LEU A 21 3.42 7.50 15.34
CA LEU A 21 3.59 7.38 16.80
C LEU A 21 2.31 7.68 17.58
N ALA A 22 1.23 8.06 16.92
CA ALA A 22 -0.05 8.32 17.58
C ALA A 22 -0.50 7.05 18.35
N ASP A 23 -0.94 7.27 19.60
CA ASP A 23 -1.42 6.17 20.43
C ASP A 23 -2.70 5.56 19.85
N LEU A 24 -2.71 4.25 19.74
CA LEU A 24 -3.84 3.47 19.28
C LEU A 24 -4.05 2.26 20.21
N GLY A 25 -4.81 2.50 21.29
CA GLY A 25 -5.08 1.50 22.32
C GLY A 25 -3.80 1.06 23.06
N GLY A 26 -3.02 2.01 23.54
CA GLY A 26 -1.79 1.79 24.34
C GLY A 26 -0.55 1.42 23.53
N LYS A 27 -0.61 1.50 22.18
CA LYS A 27 0.55 1.23 21.30
C LYS A 27 0.63 2.26 20.19
N PRO A 28 1.83 2.63 19.69
CA PRO A 28 1.96 3.43 18.48
C PRO A 28 1.25 2.80 17.29
N MET A 29 0.60 3.61 16.46
CA MET A 29 -0.14 3.14 15.28
C MET A 29 0.73 2.27 14.34
N VAL A 30 1.97 2.66 14.08
CA VAL A 30 2.89 1.86 13.24
C VAL A 30 3.13 0.46 13.81
N VAL A 31 3.15 0.31 15.15
CA VAL A 31 3.28 -1.00 15.82
C VAL A 31 2.03 -1.85 15.59
N ARG A 32 0.84 -1.25 15.63
CA ARG A 32 -0.41 -1.95 15.27
C ARG A 32 -0.38 -2.47 13.83
N VAL A 33 0.13 -1.67 12.89
CA VAL A 33 0.32 -2.13 11.51
C VAL A 33 1.31 -3.29 11.44
N CYS A 34 2.42 -3.24 12.19
CA CYS A 34 3.39 -4.35 12.28
C CYS A 34 2.73 -5.64 12.80
N GLU A 35 1.91 -5.55 13.86
CA GLU A 35 1.17 -6.69 14.42
C GLU A 35 0.22 -7.34 13.40
N ARG A 36 -0.47 -6.53 12.60
CA ARG A 36 -1.33 -7.02 11.51
C ARG A 36 -0.52 -7.68 10.41
N ALA A 37 0.56 -7.03 9.98
CA ALA A 37 1.46 -7.54 8.95
C ALA A 37 2.13 -8.86 9.36
N ALA A 38 2.55 -9.01 10.61
CA ALA A 38 3.15 -10.24 11.13
C ALA A 38 2.21 -11.45 11.02
N LYS A 39 0.89 -11.25 11.17
CA LYS A 39 -0.13 -12.28 11.04
C LYS A 39 -0.40 -12.69 9.58
N SER A 40 0.17 -12.01 8.58
CA SER A 40 -0.02 -12.31 7.16
C SER A 40 0.71 -13.56 6.68
N GLY A 41 1.67 -14.07 7.46
CA GLY A 41 2.58 -15.14 7.06
C GLY A 41 3.76 -14.64 6.23
N ALA A 42 4.08 -13.35 6.30
CA ALA A 42 5.32 -12.78 5.77
C ALA A 42 6.54 -13.43 6.43
N ALA A 43 7.62 -13.60 5.68
CA ALA A 43 8.88 -14.10 6.20
C ALA A 43 9.53 -13.12 7.20
N ALA A 44 9.29 -11.82 6.99
CA ALA A 44 9.69 -10.76 7.91
C ALA A 44 8.87 -9.49 7.65
N VAL A 45 8.74 -8.66 8.69
CA VAL A 45 8.11 -7.33 8.66
C VAL A 45 9.17 -6.29 9.02
N HIS A 46 9.30 -5.26 8.20
CA HIS A 46 10.26 -4.18 8.38
C HIS A 46 9.55 -2.84 8.28
N VAL A 47 9.89 -1.91 9.15
CA VAL A 47 9.48 -0.51 9.02
C VAL A 47 10.63 0.28 8.39
N ALA A 48 10.37 0.99 7.30
CA ALA A 48 11.34 1.86 6.64
C ALA A 48 11.02 3.32 7.00
N THR A 49 11.91 3.98 7.73
CA THR A 49 11.68 5.32 8.28
C THR A 49 12.94 6.19 8.20
N ASP A 50 12.76 7.49 8.22
CA ASP A 50 13.79 8.51 8.32
C ASP A 50 13.85 9.16 9.73
N ASP A 51 13.06 8.66 10.68
CA ASP A 51 12.93 9.23 12.02
C ASP A 51 13.29 8.20 13.11
N GLU A 52 14.27 8.53 13.92
CA GLU A 52 14.78 7.61 14.96
C GLU A 52 13.73 7.34 16.05
N ARG A 53 12.79 8.25 16.31
CA ARG A 53 11.70 8.04 17.28
C ARG A 53 10.78 6.91 16.84
N ILE A 54 10.48 6.86 15.53
CA ILE A 54 9.69 5.77 14.92
C ILE A 54 10.49 4.48 14.98
N ALA A 55 11.78 4.52 14.61
CA ALA A 55 12.65 3.35 14.65
C ALA A 55 12.79 2.77 16.06
N ALA A 56 12.96 3.62 17.06
CA ALA A 56 13.04 3.21 18.46
C ALA A 56 11.75 2.54 18.95
N ALA A 57 10.58 3.13 18.65
CA ALA A 57 9.29 2.56 19.01
C ALA A 57 9.04 1.17 18.37
N VAL A 58 9.43 1.02 17.10
CA VAL A 58 9.32 -0.24 16.35
C VAL A 58 10.24 -1.31 16.93
N ARG A 59 11.51 -0.97 17.23
CA ARG A 59 12.47 -1.90 17.85
C ARG A 59 12.06 -2.30 19.26
N ALA A 60 11.55 -1.37 20.06
CA ALA A 60 11.04 -1.64 21.41
C ALA A 60 9.87 -2.64 21.38
N ALA A 61 9.09 -2.66 20.30
CA ALA A 61 8.01 -3.62 20.07
C ALA A 61 8.48 -4.95 19.44
N GLY A 62 9.79 -5.16 19.25
CA GLY A 62 10.37 -6.39 18.71
C GLY A 62 10.36 -6.51 17.19
N TYR A 63 10.10 -5.42 16.46
CA TYR A 63 10.11 -5.41 15.00
C TYR A 63 11.39 -4.79 14.42
N SER A 64 11.67 -5.10 13.16
CA SER A 64 12.81 -4.55 12.43
C SER A 64 12.52 -3.14 11.93
N ALA A 65 13.41 -2.19 12.21
CA ALA A 65 13.37 -0.84 11.67
C ALA A 65 14.63 -0.55 10.85
N LEU A 66 14.44 -0.11 9.62
CA LEU A 66 15.46 0.29 8.66
C LEU A 66 15.48 1.81 8.55
N MET A 67 16.62 2.41 8.87
CA MET A 67 16.82 3.84 8.60
C MET A 67 17.03 4.04 7.11
N THR A 68 16.23 4.94 6.53
CA THR A 68 16.26 5.29 5.11
C THR A 68 16.42 6.79 4.94
N ARG A 69 16.84 7.22 3.78
CA ARG A 69 17.04 8.64 3.47
C ARG A 69 15.75 9.44 3.65
N ALA A 70 15.88 10.69 4.08
CA ALA A 70 14.75 11.60 4.29
C ALA A 70 14.23 12.21 2.98
N ASP A 71 15.09 12.28 1.94
CA ASP A 71 14.83 12.95 0.66
C ASP A 71 14.08 12.10 -0.38
N HIS A 72 13.56 10.94 -0.01
CA HIS A 72 12.71 10.14 -0.90
C HIS A 72 11.45 10.89 -1.29
N VAL A 73 11.22 10.99 -2.60
CA VAL A 73 10.04 11.66 -3.16
C VAL A 73 8.78 10.82 -2.93
N SER A 74 8.90 9.49 -2.97
CA SER A 74 7.76 8.57 -2.85
C SER A 74 8.00 7.45 -1.83
N GLY A 75 6.91 6.81 -1.40
CA GLY A 75 6.96 5.58 -0.62
C GLY A 75 7.64 4.43 -1.38
N THR A 76 7.45 4.36 -2.70
CA THR A 76 8.04 3.34 -3.56
C THR A 76 9.57 3.46 -3.64
N ASP A 77 10.12 4.69 -3.66
CA ASP A 77 11.57 4.90 -3.61
C ASP A 77 12.16 4.43 -2.27
N ARG A 78 11.45 4.68 -1.16
CA ARG A 78 11.82 4.20 0.17
C ARG A 78 11.82 2.66 0.24
N LEU A 79 10.84 2.03 -0.40
CA LEU A 79 10.81 0.56 -0.52
C LEU A 79 12.01 0.02 -1.29
N ALA A 80 12.39 0.67 -2.39
CA ALA A 80 13.55 0.25 -3.18
C ALA A 80 14.84 0.31 -2.37
N GLU A 81 15.02 1.35 -1.55
CA GLU A 81 16.16 1.45 -0.62
C GLU A 81 16.11 0.34 0.44
N ALA A 82 14.94 0.12 1.07
CA ALA A 82 14.77 -0.93 2.06
C ALA A 82 15.09 -2.32 1.49
N ALA A 83 14.60 -2.63 0.29
CA ALA A 83 14.88 -3.90 -0.39
C ALA A 83 16.38 -4.07 -0.68
N LYS A 84 17.10 -2.99 -1.02
CA LYS A 84 18.55 -2.98 -1.20
C LYS A 84 19.30 -3.25 0.11
N GLN A 85 18.94 -2.57 1.20
CA GLN A 85 19.54 -2.77 2.53
C GLN A 85 19.35 -4.22 3.01
N LEU A 86 18.17 -4.81 2.75
CA LEU A 86 17.84 -6.20 3.07
C LEU A 86 18.51 -7.22 2.13
N LYS A 87 19.24 -6.78 1.09
CA LYS A 87 19.88 -7.62 0.08
C LYS A 87 18.91 -8.60 -0.59
N LEU A 88 17.67 -8.18 -0.81
CA LEU A 88 16.66 -9.00 -1.45
C LEU A 88 16.99 -9.22 -2.94
N LYS A 89 16.66 -10.41 -3.44
CA LYS A 89 16.90 -10.82 -4.82
C LYS A 89 15.79 -10.30 -5.74
N ASP A 90 16.08 -10.16 -7.04
CA ASP A 90 15.12 -9.60 -8.01
C ASP A 90 13.78 -10.34 -8.06
N ARG A 91 13.77 -11.65 -7.83
CA ARG A 91 12.57 -12.50 -7.79
C ARG A 91 11.79 -12.43 -6.47
N ASP A 92 12.40 -11.88 -5.41
CA ASP A 92 11.73 -11.79 -4.11
C ASP A 92 10.54 -10.82 -4.21
N ILE A 93 9.53 -11.05 -3.37
CA ILE A 93 8.31 -10.25 -3.32
C ILE A 93 8.35 -9.39 -2.06
N VAL A 94 8.10 -8.09 -2.24
CA VAL A 94 7.89 -7.13 -1.16
C VAL A 94 6.46 -6.61 -1.24
N VAL A 95 5.74 -6.67 -0.13
CA VAL A 95 4.43 -6.02 0.01
C VAL A 95 4.62 -4.72 0.77
N ASN A 96 4.20 -3.63 0.15
CA ASN A 96 4.08 -2.31 0.75
C ASN A 96 2.75 -2.24 1.51
N VAL A 97 2.79 -2.16 2.83
CA VAL A 97 1.65 -1.86 3.68
C VAL A 97 1.84 -0.45 4.23
N GLN A 98 0.84 0.42 4.05
CA GLN A 98 0.96 1.80 4.53
C GLN A 98 1.00 1.85 6.06
N GLY A 99 1.85 2.73 6.62
CA GLY A 99 2.03 2.88 8.07
C GLY A 99 0.82 3.45 8.81
N ASP A 100 -0.22 3.82 8.07
CA ASP A 100 -1.49 4.38 8.55
C ASP A 100 -2.70 3.45 8.34
N GLU A 101 -2.46 2.16 8.05
CA GLU A 101 -3.52 1.15 7.88
C GLU A 101 -3.55 0.14 9.06
N PRO A 102 -3.86 0.56 10.30
CA PRO A 102 -3.81 -0.31 11.48
C PRO A 102 -4.88 -1.42 11.48
N LEU A 103 -5.91 -1.30 10.65
CA LEU A 103 -6.98 -2.30 10.50
C LEU A 103 -6.79 -3.23 9.30
N ILE A 104 -5.67 -3.12 8.57
CA ILE A 104 -5.43 -3.95 7.39
C ILE A 104 -5.60 -5.45 7.69
N ALA A 105 -6.33 -6.15 6.82
CA ALA A 105 -6.55 -7.58 6.98
C ALA A 105 -5.28 -8.37 6.61
N PRO A 106 -4.74 -9.22 7.50
CA PRO A 106 -3.58 -10.07 7.18
C PRO A 106 -3.79 -10.95 5.95
N ARG A 107 -5.02 -11.41 5.72
CA ARG A 107 -5.41 -12.17 4.53
C ARG A 107 -5.19 -11.37 3.25
N LEU A 108 -5.52 -10.07 3.25
CA LEU A 108 -5.34 -9.21 2.09
C LEU A 108 -3.86 -9.06 1.72
N ILE A 109 -2.99 -8.87 2.72
CA ILE A 109 -1.53 -8.80 2.52
C ILE A 109 -1.02 -10.07 1.83
N ARG A 110 -1.47 -11.25 2.33
CA ARG A 110 -1.13 -12.55 1.72
C ARG A 110 -1.69 -12.70 0.31
N GLN A 111 -2.91 -12.22 0.04
CA GLN A 111 -3.53 -12.27 -1.29
C GLN A 111 -2.74 -11.46 -2.30
N VAL A 112 -2.36 -10.22 -1.94
CA VAL A 112 -1.55 -9.34 -2.79
C VAL A 112 -0.18 -9.97 -3.11
N ALA A 113 0.51 -10.54 -2.12
CA ALA A 113 1.75 -11.27 -2.36
C ALA A 113 1.54 -12.48 -3.27
N GLY A 114 0.46 -13.26 -3.03
CA GLY A 114 0.14 -14.48 -3.76
C GLY A 114 -0.21 -14.26 -5.23
N LEU A 115 -0.71 -13.08 -5.59
CA LEU A 115 -0.94 -12.74 -7.00
C LEU A 115 0.37 -12.75 -7.79
N LEU A 116 1.44 -12.16 -7.26
CA LEU A 116 2.75 -12.16 -7.95
C LEU A 116 3.37 -13.56 -8.02
N ASP A 117 3.09 -14.44 -7.09
CA ASP A 117 3.54 -15.83 -7.16
C ASP A 117 2.87 -16.58 -8.32
N LYS A 118 1.58 -16.31 -8.55
CA LYS A 118 0.74 -16.94 -9.59
C LYS A 118 0.87 -16.26 -10.96
N ARG A 119 0.98 -14.95 -11.02
CA ARG A 119 0.98 -14.11 -12.23
C ARG A 119 2.40 -13.66 -12.56
N ARG A 120 3.14 -14.50 -13.28
CA ARG A 120 4.56 -14.26 -13.58
C ARG A 120 4.81 -13.10 -14.55
N ASP A 121 3.80 -12.70 -15.29
CA ASP A 121 3.77 -11.59 -16.23
C ASP A 121 3.40 -10.24 -15.58
N ALA A 122 3.03 -10.25 -14.29
CA ALA A 122 2.82 -9.04 -13.51
C ALA A 122 4.06 -8.66 -12.71
N GLU A 123 4.44 -7.40 -12.74
CA GLU A 123 5.52 -6.85 -11.91
C GLU A 123 5.01 -6.25 -10.60
N VAL A 124 3.73 -5.86 -10.59
CA VAL A 124 3.05 -5.23 -9.48
C VAL A 124 1.72 -5.93 -9.20
N SER A 125 1.33 -5.99 -7.95
CA SER A 125 -0.02 -6.39 -7.53
C SER A 125 -0.61 -5.37 -6.57
N THR A 126 -1.93 -5.31 -6.52
CA THR A 126 -2.68 -4.46 -5.60
C THR A 126 -4.01 -5.11 -5.25
N ALA A 127 -4.90 -4.39 -4.57
CA ALA A 127 -6.22 -4.87 -4.21
C ALA A 127 -7.31 -3.82 -4.48
N CYS A 128 -8.54 -4.30 -4.59
CA CYS A 128 -9.75 -3.47 -4.62
C CYS A 128 -10.91 -4.22 -3.93
N HIS A 129 -12.01 -3.51 -3.72
CA HIS A 129 -13.30 -4.09 -3.33
C HIS A 129 -14.44 -3.39 -4.07
N ALA A 130 -15.62 -4.01 -4.10
CA ALA A 130 -16.79 -3.38 -4.69
C ALA A 130 -17.12 -2.07 -3.96
N LEU A 131 -17.38 -1.03 -4.74
CA LEU A 131 -17.77 0.29 -4.22
C LEU A 131 -19.29 0.41 -4.29
N HIS A 132 -19.93 0.73 -3.18
CA HIS A 132 -21.39 0.85 -3.06
C HIS A 132 -21.86 2.30 -2.96
N GLU A 133 -20.98 3.21 -2.51
CA GLU A 133 -21.26 4.64 -2.36
C GLU A 133 -19.99 5.48 -2.61
N GLY A 134 -20.13 6.80 -2.69
CA GLY A 134 -18.98 7.69 -2.88
C GLY A 134 -18.34 7.61 -4.26
N PHE A 135 -19.09 7.23 -5.29
CA PHE A 135 -18.61 7.05 -6.66
C PHE A 135 -17.93 8.31 -7.23
N ASP A 136 -18.43 9.48 -6.88
CA ASP A 136 -17.95 10.78 -7.39
C ASP A 136 -16.95 11.46 -6.43
N ASN A 137 -16.62 10.82 -5.31
CA ASN A 137 -15.61 11.33 -4.39
C ASN A 137 -14.19 11.16 -4.97
N PRO A 138 -13.45 12.25 -5.25
CA PRO A 138 -12.12 12.18 -5.85
C PRO A 138 -11.04 11.61 -4.92
N ASN A 139 -11.32 11.52 -3.60
CA ASN A 139 -10.44 10.88 -2.63
C ASN A 139 -10.58 9.35 -2.62
N VAL A 140 -11.66 8.83 -3.20
CA VAL A 140 -11.88 7.40 -3.44
C VAL A 140 -11.36 7.09 -4.84
N VAL A 141 -10.21 6.45 -4.93
CA VAL A 141 -9.64 6.02 -6.21
C VAL A 141 -10.40 4.81 -6.72
N LYS A 142 -10.82 4.85 -7.99
CA LYS A 142 -11.49 3.75 -8.68
C LYS A 142 -10.52 3.00 -9.57
N VAL A 143 -10.81 1.73 -9.83
CA VAL A 143 -10.03 0.89 -10.74
C VAL A 143 -10.95 0.09 -11.64
N VAL A 144 -10.61 0.01 -12.93
CA VAL A 144 -11.26 -0.86 -13.91
C VAL A 144 -10.35 -2.04 -14.19
N LEU A 145 -10.94 -3.24 -14.24
CA LEU A 145 -10.22 -4.49 -14.43
C LEU A 145 -10.53 -5.09 -15.80
N ASP A 146 -9.57 -5.80 -16.36
CA ASP A 146 -9.81 -6.70 -17.47
C ASP A 146 -10.43 -8.03 -16.99
N ARG A 147 -10.80 -8.91 -17.92
CA ARG A 147 -11.38 -10.22 -17.64
C ARG A 147 -10.46 -11.12 -16.81
N GLU A 148 -9.16 -10.90 -16.89
CA GLU A 148 -8.16 -11.70 -16.21
C GLU A 148 -7.79 -11.14 -14.82
N GLY A 149 -8.37 -9.98 -14.42
CA GLY A 149 -8.12 -9.33 -13.14
C GLY A 149 -6.87 -8.46 -13.11
N TYR A 150 -6.47 -7.92 -14.26
CA TYR A 150 -5.44 -6.88 -14.31
C TYR A 150 -6.08 -5.50 -14.39
N ALA A 151 -5.42 -4.50 -13.81
CA ALA A 151 -5.87 -3.13 -13.91
C ALA A 151 -5.73 -2.61 -15.34
N LEU A 152 -6.82 -2.09 -15.88
CA LEU A 152 -6.85 -1.34 -17.13
C LEU A 152 -6.54 0.14 -16.87
N TYR A 153 -7.14 0.72 -15.82
CA TYR A 153 -6.92 2.12 -15.45
C TYR A 153 -7.31 2.39 -13.99
N PHE A 154 -6.69 3.40 -13.40
CA PHE A 154 -7.05 3.97 -12.10
C PHE A 154 -7.43 5.43 -12.27
N SER A 155 -8.50 5.89 -11.61
CA SER A 155 -8.92 7.28 -11.68
C SER A 155 -9.57 7.79 -10.39
N ARG A 156 -9.44 9.09 -10.18
CA ARG A 156 -10.23 9.81 -9.17
C ARG A 156 -11.65 10.08 -9.65
N SER A 157 -11.87 10.12 -10.97
CA SER A 157 -13.19 10.19 -11.58
C SER A 157 -13.95 8.87 -11.42
N ARG A 158 -15.28 8.91 -11.56
CA ARG A 158 -16.10 7.71 -11.63
C ARG A 158 -15.79 6.92 -12.89
N ILE A 159 -15.25 5.75 -12.75
CA ILE A 159 -15.00 4.78 -13.83
C ILE A 159 -15.41 3.36 -13.40
N PRO A 160 -16.03 2.55 -14.32
CA PRO A 160 -16.51 2.96 -15.65
C PRO A 160 -17.68 3.95 -15.52
N TYR A 161 -17.94 4.74 -16.60
CA TYR A 161 -19.11 5.62 -16.64
C TYR A 161 -20.38 4.77 -16.78
N PRO A 162 -21.33 4.86 -15.84
CA PRO A 162 -22.55 4.06 -15.89
C PRO A 162 -23.56 4.73 -16.84
N ARG A 163 -23.79 4.14 -17.99
CA ARG A 163 -24.92 4.56 -18.87
C ARG A 163 -26.24 3.97 -18.43
N GLU A 164 -26.16 2.80 -17.77
CA GLU A 164 -27.30 2.07 -17.20
C GLU A 164 -26.98 1.73 -15.74
N GLU A 165 -28.01 1.52 -14.92
CA GLU A 165 -27.85 1.09 -13.54
C GLU A 165 -27.30 -0.36 -13.49
N GLY A 166 -26.44 -0.66 -12.50
CA GLY A 166 -25.99 -2.02 -12.21
C GLY A 166 -24.54 -2.36 -12.57
N GLY A 167 -23.75 -1.41 -13.08
CA GLY A 167 -22.33 -1.64 -13.34
C GLY A 167 -21.51 -1.73 -12.04
N THR A 168 -20.55 -2.68 -11.95
CA THR A 168 -19.66 -2.79 -10.80
C THR A 168 -18.57 -1.74 -10.88
N CYS A 169 -18.48 -0.89 -9.85
CA CYS A 169 -17.36 0.02 -9.62
C CYS A 169 -16.48 -0.55 -8.50
N TYR A 170 -15.16 -0.49 -8.67
CA TYR A 170 -14.22 -0.96 -7.65
C TYR A 170 -13.48 0.21 -7.02
N ARG A 171 -13.43 0.24 -5.68
CA ARG A 171 -12.52 1.09 -4.92
C ARG A 171 -11.16 0.42 -4.82
N HIS A 172 -10.14 1.13 -5.27
CA HIS A 172 -8.75 0.72 -5.11
C HIS A 172 -8.27 0.88 -3.66
N ALA A 173 -7.50 -0.08 -3.16
CA ALA A 173 -6.82 -0.03 -1.87
C ALA A 173 -5.33 0.25 -2.04
N GLY A 174 -4.77 1.10 -1.17
CA GLY A 174 -3.38 1.57 -1.23
C GLY A 174 -2.29 0.53 -0.87
N ILE A 175 -2.62 -0.76 -0.90
CA ILE A 175 -1.67 -1.85 -0.69
C ILE A 175 -1.07 -2.31 -2.01
N TYR A 176 0.26 -2.55 -2.04
CA TYR A 176 0.94 -3.01 -3.25
C TYR A 176 1.94 -4.12 -2.97
N GLY A 177 1.97 -5.11 -3.85
CA GLY A 177 3.07 -6.07 -3.96
C GLY A 177 3.97 -5.72 -5.13
N TYR A 178 5.26 -5.90 -4.96
CA TYR A 178 6.27 -5.64 -5.99
C TYR A 178 7.25 -6.82 -6.10
N ARG A 179 7.68 -7.15 -7.32
CA ARG A 179 8.93 -7.86 -7.51
C ARG A 179 10.09 -6.90 -7.24
N VAL A 180 11.09 -7.34 -6.48
CA VAL A 180 12.23 -6.49 -6.12
C VAL A 180 12.98 -6.00 -7.36
N GLY A 181 13.10 -6.84 -8.40
CA GLY A 181 13.70 -6.43 -9.68
C GLY A 181 12.95 -5.28 -10.34
N PHE A 182 11.62 -5.23 -10.18
CA PHE A 182 10.82 -4.12 -10.70
C PHE A 182 11.02 -2.84 -9.88
N LEU A 183 11.13 -2.90 -8.56
CA LEU A 183 11.41 -1.72 -7.73
C LEU A 183 12.69 -1.00 -8.19
N LYS A 184 13.73 -1.75 -8.57
CA LYS A 184 14.97 -1.19 -9.12
C LYS A 184 14.76 -0.50 -10.48
N LYS A 185 13.84 -1.01 -11.30
CA LYS A 185 13.45 -0.40 -12.59
C LYS A 185 12.58 0.84 -12.34
N TYR A 186 11.59 0.73 -11.45
CA TYR A 186 10.63 1.80 -11.14
C TYR A 186 11.32 3.11 -10.77
N ALA A 187 12.35 3.08 -9.94
CA ALA A 187 13.12 4.27 -9.54
C ALA A 187 13.78 5.00 -10.73
N ARG A 188 13.87 4.36 -11.91
CA ARG A 188 14.43 4.96 -13.15
C ARG A 188 13.36 5.33 -14.17
N LEU A 189 12.09 4.95 -13.95
CA LEU A 189 10.98 5.32 -14.83
C LEU A 189 10.66 6.80 -14.69
N LYS A 190 10.54 7.48 -15.83
CA LYS A 190 10.11 8.89 -15.84
C LYS A 190 8.65 8.99 -15.39
N PRO A 191 8.31 10.01 -14.57
CA PRO A 191 6.90 10.28 -14.23
C PRO A 191 6.04 10.40 -15.48
N ALA A 192 4.87 9.77 -15.45
CA ALA A 192 3.93 9.76 -16.56
C ALA A 192 3.01 11.00 -16.54
N PRO A 193 2.56 11.50 -17.70
CA PRO A 193 1.56 12.57 -17.75
C PRO A 193 0.28 12.22 -16.97
N LEU A 194 -0.22 11.00 -17.13
CA LEU A 194 -1.41 10.50 -16.42
C LEU A 194 -1.23 10.45 -14.91
N GLU A 195 -0.04 10.02 -14.45
CA GLU A 195 0.33 10.04 -13.04
C GLU A 195 0.23 11.44 -12.44
N LYS A 196 0.71 12.46 -13.17
CA LYS A 196 0.67 13.86 -12.72
C LYS A 196 -0.76 14.41 -12.72
N SER A 197 -1.56 14.10 -13.75
CA SER A 197 -2.94 14.57 -13.87
C SER A 197 -3.83 14.03 -12.76
N GLU A 198 -3.72 12.74 -12.45
CA GLU A 198 -4.53 12.06 -11.44
C GLU A 198 -3.89 12.11 -10.04
N ALA A 199 -2.62 12.51 -9.92
CA ALA A 199 -1.79 12.36 -8.72
C ALA A 199 -1.85 10.90 -8.19
N LEU A 200 -1.63 9.93 -9.08
CA LEU A 200 -1.68 8.48 -8.84
C LEU A 200 -0.41 7.80 -9.37
N GLU A 201 0.52 7.45 -8.47
CA GLU A 201 1.84 6.89 -8.82
C GLU A 201 1.75 5.57 -9.60
N GLN A 202 0.73 4.74 -9.36
CA GLN A 202 0.55 3.46 -10.03
C GLN A 202 0.27 3.60 -11.53
N LEU A 203 -0.18 4.76 -11.99
CA LEU A 203 -0.35 5.04 -13.41
C LEU A 203 0.97 5.07 -14.17
N ARG A 204 2.10 5.35 -13.50
CA ARG A 204 3.44 5.21 -14.10
C ARG A 204 3.72 3.79 -14.54
N VAL A 205 3.28 2.80 -13.75
CA VAL A 205 3.45 1.37 -14.07
C VAL A 205 2.75 1.04 -15.37
N LEU A 206 1.45 1.40 -15.47
CA LEU A 206 0.63 1.14 -16.67
C LEU A 206 1.14 1.91 -17.88
N TRP A 207 1.53 3.18 -17.71
CA TRP A 207 2.06 4.04 -18.78
C TRP A 207 3.29 3.44 -19.45
N HIS A 208 4.16 2.79 -18.68
CA HIS A 208 5.36 2.14 -19.18
C HIS A 208 5.13 0.69 -19.64
N GLY A 209 3.87 0.26 -19.81
CA GLY A 209 3.51 -1.04 -20.36
C GLY A 209 3.64 -2.22 -19.41
N TYR A 210 3.83 -1.97 -18.10
CA TYR A 210 3.84 -3.04 -17.09
C TYR A 210 2.43 -3.36 -16.61
N ARG A 211 2.21 -4.61 -16.20
CA ARG A 211 0.91 -5.08 -15.72
C ARG A 211 0.81 -5.03 -14.19
N ILE A 212 -0.38 -4.65 -13.72
CA ILE A 212 -0.76 -4.66 -12.30
C ILE A 212 -1.86 -5.69 -12.10
N ALA A 213 -1.57 -6.78 -11.39
CA ALA A 213 -2.58 -7.75 -11.01
C ALA A 213 -3.38 -7.27 -9.79
N VAL A 214 -4.69 -7.45 -9.79
CA VAL A 214 -5.57 -6.92 -8.75
C VAL A 214 -6.31 -8.03 -8.02
N ALA A 215 -6.20 -8.06 -6.69
CA ALA A 215 -7.03 -8.91 -5.83
C ALA A 215 -8.36 -8.20 -5.57
N VAL A 216 -9.47 -8.85 -5.92
CA VAL A 216 -10.79 -8.37 -5.51
C VAL A 216 -11.10 -8.93 -4.13
N SER A 217 -11.26 -8.06 -3.14
CA SER A 217 -11.67 -8.43 -1.78
C SER A 217 -13.18 -8.61 -1.73
N GLU A 218 -13.63 -9.67 -1.07
CA GLU A 218 -15.06 -9.96 -0.81
C GLU A 218 -15.66 -9.02 0.25
N THR A 219 -14.82 -8.39 1.06
CA THR A 219 -15.24 -7.46 2.11
C THR A 219 -14.62 -6.09 1.86
N GLU A 220 -15.27 -5.06 2.35
CA GLU A 220 -14.71 -3.72 2.35
C GLU A 220 -13.35 -3.68 3.04
N ILE A 221 -12.44 -2.92 2.44
CA ILE A 221 -11.12 -2.68 2.99
C ILE A 221 -11.22 -1.37 3.78
N PRO A 222 -10.96 -1.38 5.10
CA PRO A 222 -11.02 -0.19 5.92
C PRO A 222 -10.12 0.92 5.37
N PRO A 223 -10.53 2.19 5.47
CA PRO A 223 -9.66 3.31 5.10
C PRO A 223 -8.49 3.43 6.07
N GLY A 224 -7.40 4.02 5.59
CA GLY A 224 -6.29 4.42 6.44
C GLY A 224 -6.66 5.60 7.37
N VAL A 225 -5.84 5.82 8.38
CA VAL A 225 -5.93 6.96 9.30
C VAL A 225 -5.19 8.15 8.69
N ASP A 226 -5.91 9.15 8.22
CA ASP A 226 -5.33 10.36 7.62
C ASP A 226 -5.43 11.60 8.51
N THR A 227 -6.43 11.62 9.38
CA THR A 227 -6.77 12.73 10.28
C THR A 227 -6.89 12.25 11.73
N PRO A 228 -6.85 13.17 12.72
CA PRO A 228 -7.18 12.83 14.11
C PRO A 228 -8.59 12.22 14.26
N GLN A 229 -9.54 12.63 13.44
CA GLN A 229 -10.92 12.09 13.46
C GLN A 229 -10.94 10.61 13.03
N ASP A 230 -10.14 10.25 12.01
CA ASP A 230 -10.00 8.85 11.59
C ASP A 230 -9.38 8.01 12.71
N LEU A 231 -8.40 8.57 13.44
CA LEU A 231 -7.76 7.90 14.57
C LEU A 231 -8.79 7.56 15.67
N GLU A 232 -9.67 8.51 16.01
CA GLU A 232 -10.72 8.29 16.99
C GLU A 232 -11.74 7.25 16.53
N ALA A 233 -12.07 7.24 15.23
CA ALA A 233 -12.94 6.21 14.66
C ALA A 233 -12.32 4.81 14.80
N VAL A 234 -11.03 4.68 14.46
CA VAL A 234 -10.30 3.40 14.58
C VAL A 234 -10.14 2.98 16.05
N ARG A 235 -9.89 3.91 16.99
CA ARG A 235 -9.84 3.60 18.43
C ARG A 235 -11.10 2.88 18.90
N ARG A 236 -12.28 3.36 18.49
CA ARG A 236 -13.58 2.74 18.83
C ARG A 236 -13.77 1.34 18.27
N MET A 237 -13.06 0.99 17.19
CA MET A 237 -13.14 -0.35 16.56
C MET A 237 -12.23 -1.39 17.22
N ILE A 238 -11.22 -0.95 17.98
CA ILE A 238 -10.23 -1.85 18.61
C ILE A 238 -10.34 -1.89 20.14
N SER A 239 -11.21 -1.04 20.72
CA SER A 239 -11.62 -1.10 22.14
C SER A 239 -12.58 -2.26 22.33
#